data_381482d0d23f069d43a30febcf7f9a16
#
_entry.id   381482d0d23f069d43a30febcf7f9a16
#
_cell.length_a   1.000
_cell.length_b   1.000
_cell.length_c   1.000
_cell.angle_alpha   90.00
_cell.angle_beta   90.00
_cell.angle_gamma   90.00
#
_symmetry.space_group_name_H-M   'P 1'
#
loop_
_entity.id
_entity.type
_entity.pdbx_description
1 polymer ?
#
loop_
_entity_poly.entity_id
_entity_poly.type
_entity_poly.pdbx_seq_one_letter_code
_entity_poly.pdbx_strand_id
1 'polypeptide(L)'
;MSSTRNIKVGSLSKFLISLIIYLSIFEVTNVQSENSYIGEKTDIKILDKISSKNELVNLVIGEELIYKDLAIKSMKCTNSEFDDNPEIKAYIQVRDLTRIDNDIVYVFNGWMFSSSPSIAPFDHPVYDIWLINCY
;
A
#
# COMPACT_ATOMS: atom_id res chain seq x y z
N MET A 1 67.92 12.29 41.88
CA MET A 1 67.61 12.03 40.48
C MET A 1 66.16 11.56 40.38
N SER A 2 65.27 12.47 40.05
CA SER A 2 63.82 12.23 39.92
C SER A 2 63.50 11.97 38.44
N SER A 3 63.10 10.74 38.13
CA SER A 3 62.67 10.36 36.74
C SER A 3 61.19 10.60 36.59
N THR A 4 60.83 11.65 35.87
CA THR A 4 59.45 11.89 35.47
C THR A 4 59.10 11.06 34.27
N ARG A 5 58.20 10.09 34.44
CA ARG A 5 57.62 9.31 33.32
C ARG A 5 56.57 10.21 32.59
N ASN A 6 56.88 10.59 31.39
CA ASN A 6 55.90 11.21 30.47
C ASN A 6 54.84 10.17 30.06
N ILE A 7 53.65 10.26 30.57
CA ILE A 7 52.51 9.46 30.16
C ILE A 7 51.96 10.13 28.90
N LYS A 8 52.02 9.46 27.74
CA LYS A 8 51.43 9.89 26.47
C LYS A 8 49.89 9.76 26.58
N VAL A 9 49.19 10.85 26.89
CA VAL A 9 47.73 10.93 26.96
C VAL A 9 47.10 11.09 25.54
N GLY A 10 47.72 10.59 24.50
CA GLY A 10 47.27 10.87 23.12
C GLY A 10 46.36 9.81 22.45
N SER A 11 46.29 8.59 22.98
CA SER A 11 45.63 7.46 22.29
C SER A 11 44.22 7.21 22.79
N LEU A 12 43.94 7.30 24.09
CA LEU A 12 42.62 7.08 24.67
C LEU A 12 41.60 8.16 24.25
N SER A 13 42.00 9.40 24.12
CA SER A 13 41.15 10.52 23.73
C SER A 13 40.60 10.33 22.28
N LYS A 14 41.42 9.85 21.36
CA LYS A 14 41.01 9.60 19.99
C LYS A 14 40.05 8.42 19.88
N PHE A 15 40.22 7.39 20.69
CA PHE A 15 39.30 6.27 20.77
C PHE A 15 37.93 6.64 21.34
N LEU A 16 37.92 7.48 22.39
CA LEU A 16 36.67 7.99 22.98
C LEU A 16 35.90 8.89 22.03
N ILE A 17 36.59 9.77 21.30
CA ILE A 17 35.95 10.65 20.30
C ILE A 17 35.40 9.82 19.13
N SER A 18 36.13 8.80 18.65
CA SER A 18 35.65 7.91 17.60
C SER A 18 34.44 7.10 18.05
N LEU A 19 34.40 6.63 19.28
CA LEU A 19 33.27 5.88 19.86
C LEU A 19 32.03 6.76 20.02
N ILE A 20 32.19 8.02 20.41
CA ILE A 20 31.08 8.99 20.53
C ILE A 20 30.50 9.32 19.15
N ILE A 21 31.34 9.48 18.13
CA ILE A 21 30.90 9.74 16.74
C ILE A 21 30.16 8.51 16.19
N TYR A 22 30.59 7.30 16.52
CA TYR A 22 29.94 6.07 16.09
C TYR A 22 28.57 5.84 16.75
N LEU A 23 28.43 6.24 18.01
CA LEU A 23 27.15 6.21 18.76
C LEU A 23 26.15 7.29 18.30
N SER A 24 26.60 8.42 17.77
CA SER A 24 25.73 9.47 17.28
C SER A 24 25.16 9.21 15.88
N ILE A 25 25.68 8.22 15.13
CA ILE A 25 25.18 7.82 13.81
C ILE A 25 24.00 6.83 13.93
N PHE A 26 23.77 6.23 15.10
CA PHE A 26 22.56 5.45 15.39
C PHE A 26 21.40 6.41 15.75
N GLU A 27 21.05 7.29 14.83
CA GLU A 27 19.70 7.88 14.80
C GLU A 27 18.73 6.74 14.57
N VAL A 28 18.05 6.32 15.63
CA VAL A 28 16.88 5.46 15.52
C VAL A 28 15.86 6.28 14.75
N THR A 29 15.77 6.05 13.43
CA THR A 29 14.66 6.53 12.64
C THR A 29 13.42 5.94 13.30
N ASN A 30 12.64 6.78 13.96
CA ASN A 30 11.30 6.44 14.39
C ASN A 30 10.53 6.07 13.12
N VAL A 31 10.44 4.77 12.83
CA VAL A 31 9.49 4.26 11.85
C VAL A 31 8.13 4.58 12.43
N GLN A 32 7.55 5.65 11.94
CA GLN A 32 6.18 6.02 12.25
C GLN A 32 5.32 4.86 11.78
N SER A 33 4.74 4.14 12.72
CA SER A 33 3.77 3.08 12.43
C SER A 33 2.59 3.76 11.76
N GLU A 34 2.43 3.52 10.47
CA GLU A 34 1.28 3.96 9.70
C GLU A 34 0.03 3.38 10.39
N ASN A 35 -0.81 4.23 10.98
CA ASN A 35 -2.05 3.85 11.64
C ASN A 35 -3.11 3.47 10.58
N SER A 36 -2.82 2.44 9.79
CA SER A 36 -3.74 1.96 8.77
C SER A 36 -4.59 0.81 9.32
N TYR A 37 -5.89 0.95 9.24
CA TYR A 37 -6.84 -0.12 9.51
C TYR A 37 -6.89 -1.08 8.31
N ILE A 38 -6.83 -2.38 8.58
CA ILE A 38 -7.04 -3.43 7.57
C ILE A 38 -8.50 -3.81 7.59
N GLY A 39 -9.22 -3.53 6.50
CA GLY A 39 -10.64 -3.81 6.38
C GLY A 39 -10.95 -5.24 6.01
N GLU A 40 -12.19 -5.64 6.29
CA GLU A 40 -12.78 -6.93 5.89
C GLU A 40 -13.62 -6.81 4.62
N LYS A 41 -14.02 -5.59 4.27
CA LYS A 41 -14.88 -5.31 3.12
C LYS A 41 -14.37 -4.11 2.34
N THR A 42 -14.60 -4.14 1.05
CA THR A 42 -14.22 -3.09 0.10
C THR A 42 -15.44 -2.65 -0.68
N ASP A 43 -15.75 -1.36 -0.67
CA ASP A 43 -16.76 -0.78 -1.57
C ASP A 43 -16.09 -0.29 -2.84
N ILE A 44 -16.61 -0.73 -3.95
CA ILE A 44 -16.24 -0.23 -5.28
C ILE A 44 -17.45 0.33 -5.99
N LYS A 45 -17.22 1.30 -6.85
CA LYS A 45 -18.22 1.82 -7.77
C LYS A 45 -17.92 1.33 -9.16
N ILE A 46 -18.91 0.73 -9.82
CA ILE A 46 -18.80 0.25 -11.20
C ILE A 46 -19.66 1.11 -12.09
N LEU A 47 -19.07 1.68 -13.12
CA LEU A 47 -19.79 2.35 -14.22
C LEU A 47 -19.86 1.40 -15.41
N ASP A 48 -21.07 1.12 -15.85
CA ASP A 48 -21.32 0.51 -17.16
C ASP A 48 -21.37 1.64 -18.21
N LYS A 49 -20.36 1.72 -19.06
CA LYS A 49 -20.19 2.76 -20.08
C LYS A 49 -21.26 2.70 -21.17
N ILE A 50 -21.85 1.53 -21.41
CA ILE A 50 -22.86 1.33 -22.44
C ILE A 50 -24.21 1.91 -21.96
N SER A 51 -24.61 1.56 -20.75
CA SER A 51 -25.87 1.99 -20.16
C SER A 51 -25.78 3.29 -19.37
N SER A 52 -24.57 3.79 -19.10
CA SER A 52 -24.27 4.94 -18.23
C SER A 52 -24.78 4.76 -16.79
N LYS A 53 -24.97 3.51 -16.35
CA LYS A 53 -25.42 3.20 -14.99
C LYS A 53 -24.23 3.02 -14.07
N ASN A 54 -24.36 3.59 -12.86
CA ASN A 54 -23.42 3.41 -11.77
C ASN A 54 -24.04 2.50 -10.70
N GLU A 55 -23.26 1.56 -10.21
CA GLU A 55 -23.64 0.70 -9.09
C GLU A 55 -22.53 0.69 -8.02
N LEU A 56 -22.95 0.75 -6.76
CA LEU A 56 -22.07 0.52 -5.62
C LEU A 56 -22.09 -0.96 -5.29
N VAL A 57 -20.93 -1.59 -5.25
CA VAL A 57 -20.77 -3.01 -5.02
C VAL A 57 -19.87 -3.24 -3.82
N ASN A 58 -20.31 -4.08 -2.90
CA ASN A 58 -19.55 -4.47 -1.72
C ASN A 58 -18.84 -5.80 -1.98
N LEU A 59 -17.54 -5.83 -1.75
CA LEU A 59 -16.69 -7.01 -1.89
C LEU A 59 -16.22 -7.45 -0.50
N VAL A 60 -16.42 -8.72 -0.18
CA VAL A 60 -15.79 -9.35 0.99
C VAL A 60 -14.35 -9.72 0.63
N ILE A 61 -13.41 -9.39 1.51
CA ILE A 61 -12.00 -9.68 1.25
C ILE A 61 -11.77 -11.17 1.07
N GLY A 62 -11.08 -11.52 -0.02
CA GLY A 62 -10.76 -12.91 -0.36
C GLY A 62 -11.87 -13.66 -1.12
N GLU A 63 -13.08 -13.12 -1.21
CA GLU A 63 -14.17 -13.71 -1.98
C GLU A 63 -14.25 -13.12 -3.39
N GLU A 64 -14.61 -13.95 -4.35
CA GLU A 64 -14.83 -13.54 -5.74
C GLU A 64 -16.31 -13.22 -5.94
N LEU A 65 -16.60 -12.05 -6.46
CA LEU A 65 -17.93 -11.62 -6.85
C LEU A 65 -18.05 -11.60 -8.37
N ILE A 66 -19.11 -12.20 -8.89
CA ILE A 66 -19.44 -12.12 -10.32
C ILE A 66 -20.37 -10.93 -10.52
N TYR A 67 -19.91 -9.97 -11.31
CA TYR A 67 -20.70 -8.83 -11.74
C TYR A 67 -20.80 -8.84 -13.28
N LYS A 68 -21.95 -9.25 -13.80
CA LYS A 68 -22.16 -9.45 -15.25
C LYS A 68 -21.03 -10.31 -15.86
N ASP A 69 -20.22 -9.72 -16.72
CA ASP A 69 -19.12 -10.37 -17.43
C ASP A 69 -17.77 -10.26 -16.69
N LEU A 70 -17.76 -9.74 -15.48
CA LEU A 70 -16.55 -9.56 -14.68
C LEU A 70 -16.56 -10.46 -13.45
N ALA A 71 -15.43 -11.08 -13.16
CA ALA A 71 -15.14 -11.70 -11.87
C ALA A 71 -14.19 -10.77 -11.10
N ILE A 72 -14.66 -10.22 -9.98
CA ILE A 72 -13.96 -9.19 -9.20
C ILE A 72 -13.64 -9.75 -7.83
N LYS A 73 -12.40 -9.57 -7.37
CA LYS A 73 -11.95 -10.00 -6.05
C LYS A 73 -11.10 -8.92 -5.40
N SER A 74 -11.45 -8.56 -4.17
CA SER A 74 -10.59 -7.75 -3.31
C SER A 74 -9.72 -8.66 -2.47
N MET A 75 -8.41 -8.55 -2.60
CA MET A 75 -7.46 -9.39 -1.86
C MET A 75 -7.10 -8.79 -0.51
N LYS A 76 -7.07 -7.47 -0.45
CA LYS A 76 -6.74 -6.72 0.75
C LYS A 76 -7.22 -5.29 0.59
N CYS A 77 -7.70 -4.68 1.65
CA CYS A 77 -7.88 -3.23 1.68
C CYS A 77 -7.36 -2.63 2.99
N THR A 78 -6.99 -1.38 2.92
CA THR A 78 -6.55 -0.59 4.07
C THR A 78 -7.13 0.81 4.00
N ASN A 79 -7.46 1.34 5.18
CA ASN A 79 -7.94 2.69 5.36
C ASN A 79 -7.05 3.39 6.38
N SER A 80 -6.45 4.51 5.99
CA SER A 80 -5.60 5.35 6.84
C SER A 80 -6.28 6.68 7.18
N GLU A 81 -7.59 6.68 7.39
CA GLU A 81 -8.40 7.88 7.65
C GLU A 81 -7.88 8.74 8.81
N PHE A 82 -7.20 8.13 9.78
CA PHE A 82 -6.65 8.80 10.95
C PHE A 82 -5.18 9.22 10.78
N ASP A 83 -4.61 9.07 9.60
CA ASP A 83 -3.25 9.50 9.28
C ASP A 83 -3.23 10.96 8.80
N ASP A 84 -2.06 11.60 8.82
CA ASP A 84 -1.84 12.96 8.32
C ASP A 84 -2.14 13.09 6.82
N ASN A 85 -2.07 11.97 6.08
CA ASN A 85 -2.41 11.86 4.66
C ASN A 85 -3.39 10.70 4.43
N PRO A 86 -4.69 10.92 4.66
CA PRO A 86 -5.70 9.87 4.56
C PRO A 86 -5.74 9.24 3.18
N GLU A 87 -5.66 7.92 3.11
CA GLU A 87 -5.76 7.18 1.86
C GLU A 87 -6.49 5.85 2.08
N ILE A 88 -7.39 5.54 1.16
CA ILE A 88 -7.99 4.21 1.05
C ILE A 88 -7.34 3.53 -0.14
N LYS A 89 -6.76 2.35 0.10
CA LYS A 89 -6.13 1.54 -0.94
C LYS A 89 -6.60 0.10 -0.86
N ALA A 90 -6.85 -0.52 -2.01
CA ALA A 90 -7.24 -1.93 -2.10
C ALA A 90 -6.50 -2.62 -3.23
N TYR A 91 -6.11 -3.87 -2.99
CA TYR A 91 -5.56 -4.74 -4.03
C TYR A 91 -6.69 -5.50 -4.67
N ILE A 92 -7.01 -5.15 -5.92
CA ILE A 92 -8.15 -5.68 -6.68
C ILE A 92 -7.64 -6.53 -7.83
N GLN A 93 -8.33 -7.65 -8.04
CA GLN A 93 -8.15 -8.52 -9.20
C GLN A 93 -9.45 -8.55 -9.97
N VAL A 94 -9.39 -8.36 -11.30
CA VAL A 94 -10.54 -8.41 -12.17
C VAL A 94 -10.22 -9.29 -13.37
N ARG A 95 -11.10 -10.25 -13.66
CA ARG A 95 -11.06 -11.09 -14.86
C ARG A 95 -12.27 -10.77 -15.73
N ASP A 96 -12.07 -10.77 -17.03
CA ASP A 96 -13.15 -10.69 -18.03
C ASP A 96 -13.60 -12.12 -18.38
N LEU A 97 -14.85 -12.43 -18.07
CA LEU A 97 -15.44 -13.75 -18.29
C LEU A 97 -15.91 -13.98 -19.75
N THR A 98 -15.89 -12.95 -20.59
CA THR A 98 -16.20 -13.08 -22.01
C THR A 98 -15.08 -13.74 -22.80
N ARG A 99 -13.88 -13.79 -22.24
CA ARG A 99 -12.72 -14.46 -22.84
C ARG A 99 -12.85 -15.97 -22.71
N ILE A 100 -12.76 -16.65 -23.84
CA ILE A 100 -12.93 -18.11 -23.95
C ILE A 100 -11.58 -18.85 -23.76
N ASP A 101 -10.50 -18.09 -23.55
CA ASP A 101 -9.17 -18.64 -23.34
C ASP A 101 -9.15 -19.42 -22.03
N ASN A 102 -8.64 -20.65 -22.05
CA ASN A 102 -8.49 -21.48 -20.84
C ASN A 102 -7.47 -20.89 -19.85
N ASP A 103 -6.80 -19.82 -20.22
CA ASP A 103 -5.84 -19.11 -19.37
C ASP A 103 -6.56 -18.07 -18.49
N ILE A 104 -6.22 -18.07 -17.20
CA ILE A 104 -6.71 -17.06 -16.26
C ILE A 104 -5.96 -15.75 -16.54
N VAL A 105 -6.57 -14.89 -17.34
CA VAL A 105 -6.01 -13.57 -17.65
C VAL A 105 -6.75 -12.51 -16.84
N TYR A 106 -6.01 -11.82 -15.99
CA TYR A 106 -6.53 -10.64 -15.28
C TYR A 106 -6.49 -9.43 -16.21
N VAL A 107 -7.62 -8.77 -16.40
CA VAL A 107 -7.69 -7.47 -17.09
C VAL A 107 -7.25 -6.34 -16.17
N PHE A 108 -7.27 -6.59 -14.85
CA PHE A 108 -6.66 -5.73 -13.83
C PHE A 108 -6.14 -6.62 -12.69
N ASN A 109 -4.95 -6.31 -12.19
CA ASN A 109 -4.36 -6.98 -11.04
C ASN A 109 -3.38 -6.02 -10.35
N GLY A 110 -3.86 -5.27 -9.37
CA GLY A 110 -3.05 -4.23 -8.74
C GLY A 110 -3.75 -3.45 -7.65
N TRP A 111 -3.05 -2.43 -7.16
CA TRP A 111 -3.55 -1.51 -6.17
C TRP A 111 -4.40 -0.42 -6.82
N MET A 112 -5.60 -0.20 -6.25
CA MET A 112 -6.42 0.99 -6.49
C MET A 112 -6.35 1.94 -5.32
N PHE A 113 -6.47 3.24 -5.60
CA PHE A 113 -6.40 4.32 -4.62
C PHE A 113 -7.65 5.19 -4.75
N SER A 114 -8.31 5.49 -3.63
CA SER A 114 -9.55 6.28 -3.66
C SER A 114 -9.29 7.76 -3.97
N SER A 115 -8.19 8.33 -3.44
CA SER A 115 -7.84 9.74 -3.69
C SER A 115 -7.26 10.00 -5.07
N SER A 116 -6.67 8.98 -5.70
CA SER A 116 -5.94 9.12 -6.97
C SER A 116 -6.21 7.95 -7.91
N PRO A 117 -7.44 7.81 -8.44
CA PRO A 117 -7.83 6.69 -9.30
C PRO A 117 -6.98 6.59 -10.58
N SER A 118 -6.38 7.69 -11.02
CA SER A 118 -5.57 7.74 -12.23
C SER A 118 -4.18 7.12 -12.10
N ILE A 119 -3.72 6.82 -10.90
CA ILE A 119 -2.40 6.17 -10.68
C ILE A 119 -2.42 4.74 -11.23
N ALA A 120 -3.53 4.03 -11.04
CA ALA A 120 -3.72 2.67 -11.55
C ALA A 120 -5.15 2.55 -12.11
N PRO A 121 -5.40 3.12 -13.29
CA PRO A 121 -6.73 3.12 -13.89
C PRO A 121 -7.13 1.70 -14.30
N PHE A 122 -8.40 1.39 -14.06
CA PHE A 122 -8.99 0.19 -14.64
C PHE A 122 -9.38 0.50 -16.08
N ASP A 123 -8.67 -0.10 -17.03
CA ASP A 123 -8.91 0.09 -18.47
C ASP A 123 -9.67 -1.11 -19.03
N HIS A 124 -10.98 -0.96 -19.20
CA HIS A 124 -11.86 -1.95 -19.81
C HIS A 124 -12.82 -1.27 -20.79
N PRO A 125 -13.12 -1.85 -21.95
CA PRO A 125 -13.95 -1.19 -22.97
C PRO A 125 -15.38 -0.88 -22.51
N VAL A 126 -15.93 -1.68 -21.60
CA VAL A 126 -17.34 -1.60 -21.17
C VAL A 126 -17.50 -1.03 -19.76
N TYR A 127 -16.54 -1.26 -18.87
CA TYR A 127 -16.67 -0.91 -17.46
C TYR A 127 -15.53 0.01 -16.98
N ASP A 128 -15.85 0.89 -16.03
CA ASP A 128 -14.89 1.55 -15.16
C ASP A 128 -15.13 1.14 -13.72
N ILE A 129 -14.06 1.00 -12.93
CA ILE A 129 -14.12 0.64 -11.52
C ILE A 129 -13.33 1.64 -10.71
N TRP A 130 -13.94 2.14 -9.62
CA TRP A 130 -13.31 3.02 -8.66
C TRP A 130 -13.43 2.46 -7.25
N LEU A 131 -12.35 2.56 -6.49
CA LEU A 131 -12.34 2.28 -5.07
C LEU A 131 -13.03 3.42 -4.31
N ILE A 132 -13.97 3.07 -3.42
CA ILE A 132 -14.76 4.04 -2.65
C ILE A 132 -14.40 3.96 -1.17
N ASN A 133 -14.45 2.76 -0.57
CA ASN A 133 -14.26 2.61 0.87
C ASN A 133 -13.64 1.26 1.24
N CYS A 134 -13.12 1.19 2.47
CA CYS A 134 -12.57 0.00 3.11
C CYS A 134 -12.94 0.00 4.59
N TYR A 135 -13.60 -1.05 5.08
CA TYR A 135 -14.04 -1.17 6.48
C TYR A 135 -14.14 -2.62 6.95
#